data_3606c4a6d128e3005550e5a34df1f519
#
_entry.id   3606c4a6d128e3005550e5a34df1f519
#
_cell.length_a   1.000
_cell.length_b   1.000
_cell.length_c   1.000
_cell.angle_alpha   90.00
_cell.angle_beta   90.00
_cell.angle_gamma   90.00
#
_symmetry.space_group_name_H-M   'P 1'
#
loop_
_entity.id
_entity.type
_entity.pdbx_description
1 polymer ?
#
loop_
_entity_poly.entity_id
_entity_poly.type
_entity_poly.pdbx_seq_one_letter_code
_entity_poly.pdbx_strand_id
1 'polypeptide(L)'
;MCGELLDTEIINKLPKNEFYDVINPEDWYYNAVYYCASRGYIQGNEKGQFMPDGKLTREQFVVILGRVAGADLSQYTETKFTDVKINSWYGSSVAWANKNGYVNGISKCKFGVGKNIDRESLATILYRYAQKQGIDVSSKADLTVYSDYAKISSWSKDACAWAVNAGLLGSTNTNYLILSPKMTVTRAQAAKIFMSFDSIK
;
A
#
# COMPACT_ATOMS: atom_id res chain seq x y z
N MET A 1 20.94 2.46 -9.46
CA MET A 1 21.18 3.66 -8.64
C MET A 1 20.08 4.68 -8.96
N CYS A 2 18.88 4.48 -8.42
CA CYS A 2 17.76 5.43 -8.45
C CYS A 2 17.00 5.30 -7.12
N GLY A 3 17.63 5.76 -6.04
CA GLY A 3 17.11 5.69 -4.68
C GLY A 3 17.39 6.93 -3.84
N GLU A 4 17.86 7.98 -4.46
CA GLU A 4 18.24 9.20 -3.75
C GLU A 4 17.67 10.39 -4.51
N LEU A 5 16.55 10.86 -4.10
CA LEU A 5 16.13 12.26 -4.20
C LEU A 5 14.65 12.37 -3.76
N LEU A 6 14.30 11.78 -2.62
CA LEU A 6 13.22 12.36 -1.86
C LEU A 6 13.82 13.60 -1.23
N ASP A 7 13.27 14.73 -1.62
CA ASP A 7 13.71 16.07 -1.28
C ASP A 7 14.07 16.16 0.21
N THR A 8 15.35 16.29 0.51
CA THR A 8 15.88 16.41 1.89
C THR A 8 15.19 17.59 2.63
N GLU A 9 14.70 18.57 1.90
CA GLU A 9 13.91 19.69 2.46
C GLU A 9 12.54 19.23 2.99
N ILE A 10 11.88 18.26 2.33
CA ILE A 10 10.60 17.73 2.80
C ILE A 10 10.82 16.90 4.07
N ILE A 11 11.86 16.05 4.08
CA ILE A 11 12.19 15.21 5.25
C ILE A 11 12.54 16.06 6.47
N ASN A 12 13.26 17.17 6.28
CA ASN A 12 13.63 18.08 7.37
C ASN A 12 12.47 18.92 7.92
N LYS A 13 11.36 19.03 7.17
CA LYS A 13 10.14 19.75 7.57
C LYS A 13 9.08 18.84 8.24
N LEU A 14 9.35 17.50 8.30
CA LEU A 14 8.43 16.58 8.95
C LEU A 14 8.37 16.85 10.46
N PRO A 15 7.18 16.78 11.09
CA PRO A 15 7.07 16.93 12.54
C PRO A 15 7.86 15.79 13.20
N LYS A 16 8.90 16.15 13.93
CA LYS A 16 9.71 15.18 14.67
C LYS A 16 8.94 14.74 15.90
N ASN A 17 8.83 13.41 16.10
CA ASN A 17 8.26 12.78 17.29
C ASN A 17 6.73 12.89 17.46
N GLU A 18 5.97 12.78 16.36
CA GLU A 18 4.51 12.68 16.44
C GLU A 18 4.04 11.34 17.03
N PHE A 19 4.83 10.26 16.83
CA PHE A 19 4.52 8.92 17.33
C PHE A 19 5.59 8.44 18.31
N TYR A 20 5.18 8.11 19.53
CA TYR A 20 6.13 7.69 20.57
C TYR A 20 6.75 6.30 20.32
N ASP A 21 6.21 5.51 19.40
CA ASP A 21 6.73 4.22 18.95
C ASP A 21 7.53 4.29 17.63
N VAL A 22 7.81 5.51 17.13
CA VAL A 22 8.64 5.78 15.94
C VAL A 22 9.60 6.92 16.26
N ILE A 23 10.61 6.64 17.09
CA ILE A 23 11.51 7.67 17.65
C ILE A 23 12.94 7.61 17.12
N ASN A 24 13.37 6.46 16.57
CA ASN A 24 14.72 6.28 16.08
C ASN A 24 14.83 6.64 14.60
N PRO A 25 15.56 7.71 14.22
CA PRO A 25 15.72 8.13 12.83
C PRO A 25 16.44 7.11 11.94
N GLU A 26 17.20 6.18 12.53
CA GLU A 26 17.93 5.12 11.81
C GLU A 26 17.01 3.94 11.43
N ASP A 27 15.79 3.89 11.93
CA ASP A 27 14.83 2.87 11.52
C ASP A 27 14.47 3.04 10.05
N TRP A 28 14.56 1.97 9.27
CA TRP A 28 14.34 1.96 7.83
C TRP A 28 12.97 2.55 7.40
N TYR A 29 12.01 2.57 8.31
CA TYR A 29 10.65 3.09 8.07
C TYR A 29 10.43 4.51 8.59
N TYR A 30 11.36 5.08 9.38
CA TYR A 30 11.17 6.37 10.05
C TYR A 30 10.72 7.47 9.08
N ASN A 31 11.50 7.72 8.05
CA ASN A 31 11.20 8.76 7.06
C ASN A 31 9.89 8.49 6.32
N ALA A 32 9.59 7.22 6.00
CA ALA A 32 8.36 6.86 5.31
C ALA A 32 7.11 7.05 6.18
N VAL A 33 7.22 6.75 7.47
CA VAL A 33 6.13 6.98 8.43
C VAL A 33 5.79 8.46 8.52
N TYR A 34 6.78 9.31 8.75
CA TYR A 34 6.57 10.75 8.88
C TYR A 34 6.17 11.40 7.56
N TYR A 35 6.69 10.92 6.43
CA TYR A 35 6.23 11.31 5.10
C TYR A 35 4.72 11.06 4.92
N CYS A 36 4.26 9.84 5.21
CA CYS A 36 2.85 9.49 5.08
C CYS A 36 1.96 10.21 6.10
N ALA A 37 2.46 10.44 7.33
CA ALA A 37 1.73 11.17 8.35
C ALA A 37 1.54 12.64 7.98
N SER A 38 2.59 13.33 7.55
CA SER A 38 2.54 14.75 7.15
C SER A 38 1.59 15.01 5.98
N ARG A 39 1.40 14.02 5.10
CA ARG A 39 0.43 14.09 3.98
C ARG A 39 -0.96 13.60 4.36
N GLY A 40 -1.17 13.16 5.59
CA GLY A 40 -2.44 12.60 6.03
C GLY A 40 -2.78 11.23 5.42
N TYR A 41 -1.82 10.55 4.79
CA TYR A 41 -2.05 9.25 4.15
C TYR A 41 -2.28 8.15 5.18
N ILE A 42 -1.37 8.04 6.15
CA ILE A 42 -1.45 7.06 7.25
C ILE A 42 -1.39 7.82 8.56
N GLN A 43 -2.41 7.64 9.38
CA GLN A 43 -2.52 8.27 10.69
C GLN A 43 -2.18 7.25 11.79
N GLY A 44 -1.73 7.74 12.94
CA GLY A 44 -1.60 6.96 14.16
C GLY A 44 -2.95 6.63 14.80
N ASN A 45 -2.91 5.94 15.92
CA ASN A 45 -4.09 5.71 16.75
C ASN A 45 -4.27 6.85 17.78
N GLU A 46 -5.40 6.83 18.48
CA GLU A 46 -5.74 7.83 19.52
C GLU A 46 -4.75 7.88 20.69
N LYS A 47 -3.88 6.87 20.81
CA LYS A 47 -2.83 6.81 21.85
C LYS A 47 -1.50 7.39 21.37
N GLY A 48 -1.43 8.01 20.19
CA GLY A 48 -0.19 8.55 19.66
C GLY A 48 0.79 7.48 19.15
N GLN A 49 0.29 6.29 18.75
CA GLN A 49 1.11 5.22 18.19
C GLN A 49 0.90 5.10 16.69
N PHE A 50 1.97 4.87 15.94
CA PHE A 50 1.90 4.45 14.55
C PHE A 50 1.68 2.95 14.40
N MET A 51 2.22 2.14 15.31
CA MET A 51 2.23 0.67 15.28
C MET A 51 2.92 0.10 14.03
N PRO A 52 4.23 0.31 13.84
CA PRO A 52 4.95 -0.01 12.59
C PRO A 52 4.84 -1.49 12.19
N ASP A 53 4.82 -2.42 13.16
CA ASP A 53 4.71 -3.87 12.94
C ASP A 53 3.27 -4.36 12.84
N GLY A 54 2.29 -3.49 13.10
CA GLY A 54 0.87 -3.80 12.97
C GLY A 54 0.52 -4.25 11.56
N LYS A 55 -0.24 -5.36 11.44
CA LYS A 55 -0.66 -5.86 10.12
C LYS A 55 -1.74 -4.95 9.56
N LEU A 56 -1.60 -4.63 8.27
CA LEU A 56 -2.54 -3.77 7.56
C LEU A 56 -3.71 -4.60 7.04
N THR A 57 -4.94 -4.19 7.34
CA THR A 57 -6.11 -4.83 6.74
C THR A 57 -6.39 -4.30 5.34
N ARG A 58 -7.19 -5.05 4.56
CA ARG A 58 -7.55 -4.69 3.19
C ARG A 58 -8.31 -3.36 3.11
N GLU A 59 -9.25 -3.13 4.04
CA GLU A 59 -9.99 -1.87 4.11
C GLU A 59 -9.11 -0.69 4.52
N GLN A 60 -8.17 -0.89 5.44
CA GLN A 60 -7.19 0.15 5.79
C GLN A 60 -6.35 0.55 4.59
N PHE A 61 -5.86 -0.44 3.82
CA PHE A 61 -5.09 -0.17 2.61
C PHE A 61 -5.88 0.65 1.59
N VAL A 62 -7.15 0.32 1.35
CA VAL A 62 -7.99 1.05 0.40
C VAL A 62 -8.33 2.47 0.88
N VAL A 63 -8.51 2.68 2.18
CA VAL A 63 -8.67 4.03 2.75
C VAL A 63 -7.42 4.87 2.54
N ILE A 64 -6.24 4.30 2.76
CA ILE A 64 -4.97 4.98 2.49
C ILE A 64 -4.86 5.33 1.01
N LEU A 65 -5.16 4.39 0.12
CA LEU A 65 -5.15 4.63 -1.33
C LEU A 65 -6.10 5.77 -1.73
N GLY A 66 -7.29 5.83 -1.13
CA GLY A 66 -8.23 6.93 -1.35
C GLY A 66 -7.67 8.30 -0.94
N ARG A 67 -6.96 8.35 0.19
CA ARG A 67 -6.27 9.57 0.65
C ARG A 67 -5.11 9.97 -0.27
N VAL A 68 -4.29 9.02 -0.68
CA VAL A 68 -3.20 9.22 -1.65
C VAL A 68 -3.72 9.71 -3.00
N ALA A 69 -4.90 9.26 -3.40
CA ALA A 69 -5.59 9.68 -4.61
C ALA A 69 -6.25 11.06 -4.49
N GLY A 70 -6.41 11.61 -3.28
CA GLY A 70 -7.24 12.80 -3.05
C GLY A 70 -8.70 12.56 -3.46
N ALA A 71 -9.22 11.34 -3.28
CA ALA A 71 -10.51 10.93 -3.79
C ALA A 71 -11.66 11.66 -3.11
N ASP A 72 -12.56 12.27 -3.90
CA ASP A 72 -13.88 12.67 -3.41
C ASP A 72 -14.77 11.44 -3.24
N LEU A 73 -15.08 11.12 -1.99
CA LEU A 73 -15.85 9.94 -1.62
C LEU A 73 -17.35 10.22 -1.46
N SER A 74 -17.80 11.45 -1.60
CA SER A 74 -19.18 11.89 -1.30
C SER A 74 -20.25 11.16 -2.10
N GLN A 75 -19.94 10.79 -3.35
CA GLN A 75 -20.85 10.09 -4.25
C GLN A 75 -20.88 8.56 -4.09
N TYR A 76 -20.03 8.00 -3.23
CA TYR A 76 -19.91 6.54 -3.06
C TYR A 76 -20.70 6.08 -1.84
N THR A 77 -22.01 6.04 -1.98
CA THR A 77 -23.00 5.78 -0.92
C THR A 77 -23.52 4.36 -0.88
N GLU A 78 -23.11 3.51 -1.84
CA GLU A 78 -23.57 2.11 -1.95
C GLU A 78 -22.44 1.18 -2.39
N THR A 79 -22.56 -0.09 -2.08
CA THR A 79 -21.59 -1.13 -2.45
C THR A 79 -22.28 -2.46 -2.71
N LYS A 80 -21.71 -3.27 -3.62
CA LYS A 80 -22.17 -4.64 -3.87
C LYS A 80 -21.68 -5.64 -2.82
N PHE A 81 -20.73 -5.25 -1.95
CA PHE A 81 -20.12 -6.16 -0.99
C PHE A 81 -20.96 -6.27 0.28
N THR A 82 -21.42 -7.47 0.58
CA THR A 82 -22.32 -7.75 1.73
C THR A 82 -21.61 -7.71 3.08
N ASP A 83 -20.28 -7.74 3.10
CA ASP A 83 -19.45 -7.59 4.29
C ASP A 83 -18.96 -6.15 4.53
N VAL A 84 -19.36 -5.21 3.68
CA VAL A 84 -19.01 -3.79 3.82
C VAL A 84 -20.20 -3.01 4.33
N LYS A 85 -20.08 -2.43 5.51
CA LYS A 85 -21.06 -1.46 6.03
C LYS A 85 -20.75 -0.11 5.41
N ILE A 86 -21.61 0.39 4.53
CA ILE A 86 -21.34 1.62 3.77
C ILE A 86 -21.09 2.85 4.66
N ASN A 87 -21.79 2.96 5.77
CA ASN A 87 -21.66 4.06 6.72
C ASN A 87 -20.47 3.90 7.70
N SER A 88 -19.60 2.87 7.52
CA SER A 88 -18.39 2.73 8.30
C SER A 88 -17.27 3.64 7.73
N TRP A 89 -16.21 3.85 8.53
CA TRP A 89 -15.07 4.69 8.16
C TRP A 89 -14.35 4.28 6.86
N TYR A 90 -14.54 3.05 6.39
CA TYR A 90 -13.95 2.50 5.16
C TYR A 90 -14.98 2.33 4.03
N GLY A 91 -16.28 2.44 4.30
CA GLY A 91 -17.32 2.03 3.38
C GLY A 91 -17.24 2.73 2.02
N SER A 92 -17.25 4.07 2.04
CA SER A 92 -17.16 4.88 0.81
C SER A 92 -15.85 4.67 0.07
N SER A 93 -14.72 4.47 0.79
CA SER A 93 -13.42 4.17 0.14
C SER A 93 -13.44 2.82 -0.58
N VAL A 94 -14.05 1.80 0.02
CA VAL A 94 -14.20 0.48 -0.63
C VAL A 94 -15.14 0.56 -1.83
N ALA A 95 -16.24 1.29 -1.71
CA ALA A 95 -17.17 1.52 -2.82
C ALA A 95 -16.49 2.24 -3.99
N TRP A 96 -15.72 3.31 -3.70
CA TRP A 96 -14.90 4.05 -4.65
C TRP A 96 -13.90 3.13 -5.37
N ALA A 97 -13.11 2.39 -4.62
CA ALA A 97 -12.10 1.53 -5.20
C ALA A 97 -12.69 0.41 -6.06
N ASN A 98 -13.89 -0.10 -5.70
CA ASN A 98 -14.57 -1.10 -6.51
C ASN A 98 -15.19 -0.50 -7.78
N LYS A 99 -15.86 0.65 -7.68
CA LYS A 99 -16.51 1.31 -8.84
C LYS A 99 -15.48 1.71 -9.90
N ASN A 100 -14.27 2.11 -9.47
CA ASN A 100 -13.17 2.44 -10.38
C ASN A 100 -12.34 1.21 -10.81
N GLY A 101 -12.67 0.00 -10.37
CA GLY A 101 -12.01 -1.22 -10.80
C GLY A 101 -10.65 -1.50 -10.15
N TYR A 102 -10.29 -0.78 -9.09
CA TYR A 102 -9.04 -1.04 -8.36
C TYR A 102 -9.12 -2.32 -7.53
N VAL A 103 -10.30 -2.62 -6.97
CA VAL A 103 -10.55 -3.83 -6.18
C VAL A 103 -11.74 -4.63 -6.71
N ASN A 104 -11.59 -5.97 -6.73
CA ASN A 104 -12.64 -6.90 -7.16
C ASN A 104 -13.28 -7.67 -6.00
N GLY A 105 -12.78 -7.50 -4.77
CA GLY A 105 -13.15 -8.34 -3.63
C GLY A 105 -12.43 -9.70 -3.63
N ILE A 106 -12.69 -10.49 -2.60
CA ILE A 106 -12.21 -11.88 -2.47
C ILE A 106 -13.20 -12.88 -3.08
N SER A 107 -14.43 -12.44 -3.36
CA SER A 107 -15.44 -13.14 -4.12
C SER A 107 -16.40 -12.13 -4.76
N LYS A 108 -17.40 -12.63 -5.52
CA LYS A 108 -18.39 -11.79 -6.22
C LYS A 108 -19.06 -10.76 -5.30
N CYS A 109 -19.39 -11.15 -4.05
CA CYS A 109 -20.15 -10.35 -3.10
C CYS A 109 -19.40 -10.04 -1.78
N LYS A 110 -18.11 -10.38 -1.67
CA LYS A 110 -17.32 -10.15 -0.45
C LYS A 110 -16.04 -9.39 -0.75
N PHE A 111 -15.83 -8.29 -0.04
CA PHE A 111 -14.58 -7.52 -0.09
C PHE A 111 -13.46 -8.18 0.70
N GLY A 112 -13.78 -8.80 1.83
CA GLY A 112 -12.82 -9.36 2.79
C GLY A 112 -12.46 -8.38 3.90
N VAL A 113 -13.47 -7.70 4.47
CA VAL A 113 -13.29 -6.81 5.64
C VAL A 113 -12.67 -7.59 6.80
N GLY A 114 -11.71 -6.98 7.50
CA GLY A 114 -10.96 -7.57 8.60
C GLY A 114 -9.83 -8.52 8.20
N LYS A 115 -9.71 -8.86 6.90
CA LYS A 115 -8.58 -9.66 6.43
C LYS A 115 -7.33 -8.81 6.23
N ASN A 116 -6.19 -9.29 6.69
CA ASN A 116 -4.91 -8.65 6.37
C ASN A 116 -4.64 -8.70 4.86
N ILE A 117 -4.02 -7.63 4.33
CA ILE A 117 -3.61 -7.59 2.93
C ILE A 117 -2.24 -8.26 2.79
N ASP A 118 -2.10 -9.11 1.79
CA ASP A 118 -0.82 -9.68 1.40
C ASP A 118 -0.12 -8.85 0.31
N ARG A 119 1.17 -9.11 0.10
CA ARG A 119 2.03 -8.34 -0.80
C ARG A 119 1.54 -8.40 -2.24
N GLU A 120 1.09 -9.55 -2.74
CA GLU A 120 0.59 -9.69 -4.11
C GLU A 120 -0.76 -8.98 -4.32
N SER A 121 -1.64 -9.00 -3.33
CA SER A 121 -2.91 -8.25 -3.39
C SER A 121 -2.67 -6.74 -3.38
N LEU A 122 -1.77 -6.27 -2.52
CA LEU A 122 -1.35 -4.87 -2.47
C LEU A 122 -0.81 -4.43 -3.83
N ALA A 123 0.16 -5.16 -4.39
CA ALA A 123 0.73 -4.88 -5.70
C ALA A 123 -0.35 -4.81 -6.79
N THR A 124 -1.30 -5.74 -6.77
CA THR A 124 -2.38 -5.79 -7.76
C THR A 124 -3.32 -4.58 -7.67
N ILE A 125 -3.63 -4.12 -6.48
CA ILE A 125 -4.47 -2.93 -6.30
C ILE A 125 -3.73 -1.67 -6.78
N LEU A 126 -2.45 -1.50 -6.42
CA LEU A 126 -1.64 -0.37 -6.88
C LEU A 126 -1.43 -0.39 -8.40
N TYR A 127 -1.16 -1.56 -8.98
CA TYR A 127 -1.01 -1.73 -10.42
C TYR A 127 -2.25 -1.29 -11.20
N ARG A 128 -3.44 -1.73 -10.76
CA ARG A 128 -4.70 -1.33 -11.37
C ARG A 128 -4.98 0.17 -11.21
N TYR A 129 -4.67 0.71 -10.03
CA TYR A 129 -4.76 2.14 -9.80
C TYR A 129 -3.82 2.90 -10.75
N ALA A 130 -2.54 2.53 -10.82
CA ALA A 130 -1.55 3.14 -11.69
C ALA A 130 -1.99 3.15 -13.17
N GLN A 131 -2.45 1.99 -13.68
CA GLN A 131 -2.98 1.88 -15.04
C GLN A 131 -4.13 2.87 -15.31
N LYS A 132 -5.06 2.99 -14.37
CA LYS A 132 -6.24 3.88 -14.51
C LYS A 132 -5.88 5.36 -14.40
N GLN A 133 -4.77 5.68 -13.73
CA GLN A 133 -4.24 7.04 -13.64
C GLN A 133 -3.29 7.40 -14.80
N GLY A 134 -3.06 6.48 -15.74
CA GLY A 134 -2.13 6.71 -16.86
C GLY A 134 -0.65 6.65 -16.48
N ILE A 135 -0.34 6.12 -15.30
CA ILE A 135 1.06 5.87 -14.91
C ILE A 135 1.58 4.70 -15.75
N ASP A 136 2.80 4.81 -16.26
CA ASP A 136 3.41 3.75 -17.05
C ASP A 136 3.63 2.48 -16.20
N VAL A 137 3.03 1.38 -16.63
CA VAL A 137 3.14 0.06 -16.02
C VAL A 137 3.71 -0.99 -16.98
N SER A 138 4.31 -0.55 -18.08
CA SER A 138 4.82 -1.43 -19.14
C SER A 138 6.09 -2.17 -18.71
N SER A 139 6.97 -1.50 -17.97
CA SER A 139 8.23 -2.07 -17.50
C SER A 139 8.02 -3.07 -16.36
N LYS A 140 8.59 -4.27 -16.51
CA LYS A 140 8.42 -5.38 -15.58
C LYS A 140 9.76 -6.04 -15.27
N ALA A 141 9.97 -6.37 -13.99
CA ALA A 141 11.12 -7.15 -13.58
C ALA A 141 10.93 -8.64 -13.89
N ASP A 142 12.03 -9.36 -14.08
CA ASP A 142 12.02 -10.81 -14.13
C ASP A 142 11.83 -11.39 -12.72
N LEU A 143 10.67 -12.01 -12.49
CA LEU A 143 10.35 -12.61 -11.19
C LEU A 143 10.91 -14.03 -11.02
N THR A 144 11.42 -14.66 -12.09
CA THR A 144 11.95 -16.04 -12.02
C THR A 144 13.22 -16.15 -11.18
N VAL A 145 13.88 -15.00 -10.93
CA VAL A 145 15.03 -14.90 -10.04
C VAL A 145 14.69 -15.11 -8.55
N TYR A 146 13.41 -14.96 -8.18
CA TYR A 146 12.96 -15.20 -6.81
C TYR A 146 12.69 -16.68 -6.55
N SER A 147 13.29 -17.22 -5.50
CA SER A 147 13.20 -18.65 -5.15
C SER A 147 11.77 -19.14 -4.87
N ASP A 148 10.86 -18.20 -4.54
CA ASP A 148 9.46 -18.47 -4.29
C ASP A 148 8.52 -18.00 -5.43
N TYR A 149 9.06 -17.84 -6.64
CA TYR A 149 8.28 -17.44 -7.83
C TYR A 149 7.03 -18.30 -8.04
N ALA A 150 7.12 -19.61 -7.80
CA ALA A 150 6.01 -20.55 -7.95
C ALA A 150 4.83 -20.25 -6.98
N LYS A 151 5.07 -19.50 -5.89
CA LYS A 151 4.03 -19.10 -4.93
C LYS A 151 3.24 -17.86 -5.37
N ILE A 152 3.69 -17.15 -6.41
CA ILE A 152 2.99 -15.99 -6.95
C ILE A 152 1.75 -16.46 -7.70
N SER A 153 0.59 -15.96 -7.33
CA SER A 153 -0.66 -16.27 -8.02
C SER A 153 -0.63 -15.80 -9.47
N SER A 154 -1.20 -16.58 -10.38
CA SER A 154 -1.23 -16.24 -11.81
C SER A 154 -1.84 -14.85 -12.09
N TRP A 155 -2.87 -14.48 -11.34
CA TRP A 155 -3.57 -13.20 -11.48
C TRP A 155 -2.75 -11.98 -10.99
N SER A 156 -1.69 -12.19 -10.23
CA SER A 156 -0.86 -11.12 -9.64
C SER A 156 0.52 -11.00 -10.27
N LYS A 157 0.92 -11.90 -11.17
CA LYS A 157 2.28 -11.93 -11.73
C LYS A 157 2.68 -10.61 -12.39
N ASP A 158 1.84 -10.06 -13.25
CA ASP A 158 2.10 -8.79 -13.93
C ASP A 158 2.23 -7.63 -12.94
N ALA A 159 1.36 -7.58 -11.95
CA ALA A 159 1.37 -6.56 -10.93
C ALA A 159 2.61 -6.66 -10.02
N CYS A 160 3.00 -7.87 -9.63
CA CYS A 160 4.22 -8.10 -8.86
C CYS A 160 5.46 -7.71 -9.66
N ALA A 161 5.53 -8.07 -10.95
CA ALA A 161 6.65 -7.75 -11.83
C ALA A 161 6.81 -6.23 -12.01
N TRP A 162 5.70 -5.52 -12.22
CA TRP A 162 5.71 -4.06 -12.23
C TRP A 162 6.13 -3.48 -10.89
N ALA A 163 5.54 -3.94 -9.78
CA ALA A 163 5.83 -3.41 -8.46
C ALA A 163 7.31 -3.61 -8.04
N VAL A 164 7.93 -4.72 -8.48
CA VAL A 164 9.36 -4.95 -8.28
C VAL A 164 10.19 -4.00 -9.14
N ASN A 165 9.85 -3.85 -10.43
CA ASN A 165 10.54 -2.92 -11.32
C ASN A 165 10.44 -1.47 -10.85
N ALA A 166 9.29 -1.07 -10.33
CA ALA A 166 9.04 0.26 -9.79
C ALA A 166 9.62 0.50 -8.38
N GLY A 167 10.34 -0.48 -7.80
CA GLY A 167 10.92 -0.36 -6.46
C GLY A 167 9.91 -0.36 -5.31
N LEU A 168 8.65 -0.75 -5.58
CA LEU A 168 7.59 -0.81 -4.57
C LEU A 168 7.64 -2.12 -3.76
N LEU A 169 8.08 -3.20 -4.39
CA LEU A 169 8.33 -4.49 -3.76
C LEU A 169 9.77 -4.92 -4.02
N GLY A 170 10.34 -5.66 -3.08
CA GLY A 170 11.67 -6.26 -3.19
C GLY A 170 11.75 -7.53 -2.38
N SER A 171 12.96 -8.10 -2.29
CA SER A 171 13.21 -9.26 -1.45
C SER A 171 12.89 -8.96 0.02
N THR A 172 12.30 -9.93 0.69
CA THR A 172 12.06 -9.89 2.15
C THR A 172 13.21 -10.52 2.94
N ASN A 173 14.23 -10.96 2.25
CA ASN A 173 15.42 -11.59 2.85
C ASN A 173 16.68 -10.92 2.30
N THR A 174 17.71 -10.78 3.15
CA THR A 174 18.98 -10.13 2.79
C THR A 174 19.94 -11.06 2.07
N ASN A 175 19.85 -12.37 2.30
CA ASN A 175 20.77 -13.36 1.77
C ASN A 175 20.25 -14.06 0.51
N TYR A 176 18.93 -14.05 0.30
CA TYR A 176 18.28 -14.76 -0.80
C TYR A 176 17.20 -13.89 -1.42
N LEU A 177 16.97 -14.02 -2.73
CA LEU A 177 15.86 -13.36 -3.40
C LEU A 177 14.56 -14.11 -3.10
N ILE A 178 13.78 -13.59 -2.15
CA ILE A 178 12.48 -14.12 -1.72
C ILE A 178 11.47 -12.99 -1.78
N LEU A 179 10.46 -13.10 -2.64
CA LEU A 179 9.43 -12.06 -2.81
C LEU A 179 8.37 -12.09 -1.70
N SER A 180 8.09 -13.27 -1.16
CA SER A 180 7.05 -13.50 -0.14
C SER A 180 5.66 -12.98 -0.54
N PRO A 181 5.08 -13.42 -1.68
CA PRO A 181 3.84 -12.82 -2.22
C PRO A 181 2.65 -12.95 -1.27
N LYS A 182 2.60 -14.01 -0.46
CA LYS A 182 1.53 -14.29 0.51
C LYS A 182 1.77 -13.71 1.90
N MET A 183 2.92 -13.08 2.13
CA MET A 183 3.20 -12.44 3.43
C MET A 183 2.31 -11.22 3.62
N THR A 184 1.73 -11.10 4.81
CA THR A 184 0.94 -9.92 5.18
C THR A 184 1.82 -8.69 5.30
N VAL A 185 1.31 -7.54 4.83
CA VAL A 185 2.02 -6.27 4.86
C VAL A 185 1.86 -5.61 6.23
N THR A 186 2.95 -5.05 6.77
CA THR A 186 2.88 -4.23 7.98
C THR A 186 2.58 -2.76 7.63
N ARG A 187 2.20 -1.98 8.63
CA ARG A 187 1.93 -0.55 8.47
C ARG A 187 3.19 0.21 8.04
N ALA A 188 4.36 -0.15 8.59
CA ALA A 188 5.65 0.43 8.19
C ALA A 188 5.99 0.10 6.72
N GLN A 189 5.78 -1.14 6.30
CA GLN A 189 5.97 -1.54 4.90
C GLN A 189 5.02 -0.78 3.96
N ALA A 190 3.76 -0.62 4.36
CA ALA A 190 2.81 0.17 3.57
C ALA A 190 3.23 1.64 3.46
N ALA A 191 3.72 2.24 4.55
CA ALA A 191 4.24 3.62 4.52
C ALA A 191 5.38 3.76 3.52
N LYS A 192 6.35 2.83 3.54
CA LYS A 192 7.46 2.83 2.57
C LYS A 192 6.98 2.68 1.13
N ILE A 193 6.04 1.78 0.89
CA ILE A 193 5.45 1.56 -0.43
C ILE A 193 4.73 2.82 -0.92
N PHE A 194 3.90 3.46 -0.09
CA PHE A 194 3.17 4.67 -0.49
C PHE A 194 4.09 5.88 -0.69
N MET A 195 5.15 6.03 0.10
CA MET A 195 6.15 7.05 -0.12
C MET A 195 6.86 6.84 -1.48
N SER A 196 7.28 5.61 -1.78
CA SER A 196 7.89 5.27 -3.08
C SER A 196 6.90 5.39 -4.23
N PHE A 197 5.63 5.03 -4.02
CA PHE A 197 4.57 5.16 -5.03
C PHE A 197 4.29 6.62 -5.40
N ASP A 198 4.32 7.51 -4.41
CA ASP A 198 4.08 8.94 -4.64
C ASP A 198 5.17 9.60 -5.51
N SER A 199 6.38 9.04 -5.51
CA SER A 199 7.50 9.52 -6.34
C SER A 199 7.44 9.07 -7.81
N ILE A 200 6.55 8.14 -8.16
CA ILE A 200 6.39 7.63 -9.54
C ILE A 200 5.06 8.04 -10.18
N LYS A 201 4.26 8.85 -9.49
CA LYS A 201 3.00 9.41 -9.98
C LYS A 201 3.20 10.41 -11.10
#